data_cc4f58126dcd9b5096ebc0c79808dbed
#
_entry.id   cc4f58126dcd9b5096ebc0c79808dbed
#
_cell.length_a   1.000
_cell.length_b   1.000
_cell.length_c   1.000
_cell.angle_alpha   90.00
_cell.angle_beta   90.00
_cell.angle_gamma   90.00
#
_symmetry.space_group_name_H-M   'P 1'
#
loop_
_entity.id
_entity.type
_entity.pdbx_description
1 polymer ?
#
loop_
_entity_poly.entity_id
_entity_poly.type
_entity_poly.pdbx_seq_one_letter_code
_entity_poly.pdbx_strand_id
1 'polypeptide(L)'
;MVFLDYWNFTIYDHMTSLMETDKLKNINEFEDKSLLIVDDDNPFRERLARAMEKKGFKVSQAEGVKKGLDVVKNNKPAFAVVDLRLGDGNGLEVVKEIQNSNSNSRVVMLTGYGNIPTAVAAIKQGAIDYLAKPADADDVEKALL
;
A
#
# COMPACT_ATOMS: atom_id res chain seq x y z
N MET A 1 -27.42 28.56 -26.95
CA MET A 1 -26.11 29.17 -26.61
C MET A 1 -25.80 29.13 -25.12
N VAL A 2 -26.76 29.48 -24.26
CA VAL A 2 -26.61 29.34 -22.79
C VAL A 2 -26.39 27.88 -22.38
N PHE A 3 -26.95 26.91 -23.09
CA PHE A 3 -26.78 25.49 -22.87
C PHE A 3 -25.36 24.98 -23.09
N LEU A 4 -24.66 25.49 -24.10
CA LEU A 4 -23.28 25.08 -24.38
C LEU A 4 -22.31 25.59 -23.31
N ASP A 5 -22.52 26.79 -22.79
CA ASP A 5 -21.68 27.37 -21.74
C ASP A 5 -21.89 26.62 -20.41
N TYR A 6 -23.13 26.23 -20.13
CA TYR A 6 -23.44 25.42 -18.93
C TYR A 6 -22.78 24.04 -18.99
N TRP A 7 -22.84 23.37 -20.14
CA TRP A 7 -22.22 22.08 -20.34
C TRP A 7 -20.68 22.14 -20.20
N ASN A 8 -20.06 23.13 -20.83
CA ASN A 8 -18.62 23.31 -20.74
C ASN A 8 -18.18 23.62 -19.32
N PHE A 9 -18.95 24.43 -18.59
CA PHE A 9 -18.67 24.75 -17.19
C PHE A 9 -18.78 23.50 -16.32
N THR A 10 -19.82 22.69 -16.50
CA THR A 10 -20.05 21.47 -15.72
C THR A 10 -18.96 20.42 -15.96
N ILE A 11 -18.57 20.22 -17.21
CA ILE A 11 -17.49 19.30 -17.58
C ILE A 11 -16.16 19.78 -16.99
N TYR A 12 -15.87 21.06 -17.13
CA TYR A 12 -14.63 21.66 -16.59
C TYR A 12 -14.58 21.52 -15.07
N ASP A 13 -15.67 21.81 -14.37
CA ASP A 13 -15.76 21.71 -12.92
C ASP A 13 -15.59 20.27 -12.44
N HIS A 14 -16.19 19.32 -13.16
CA HIS A 14 -16.03 17.89 -12.88
C HIS A 14 -14.60 17.41 -13.12
N MET A 15 -13.97 17.82 -14.22
CA MET A 15 -12.56 17.50 -14.50
C MET A 15 -11.63 18.13 -13.50
N THR A 16 -11.87 19.35 -13.08
CA THR A 16 -11.08 20.04 -12.05
C THR A 16 -11.22 19.33 -10.71
N SER A 17 -12.42 18.89 -10.35
CA SER A 17 -12.69 18.11 -9.15
C SER A 17 -11.96 16.76 -9.18
N LEU A 18 -11.97 16.06 -10.33
CA LEU A 18 -11.22 14.81 -10.50
C LEU A 18 -9.72 15.04 -10.42
N MET A 19 -9.20 16.13 -10.98
CA MET A 19 -7.79 16.49 -10.89
C MET A 19 -7.39 16.89 -9.47
N GLU A 20 -8.28 17.49 -8.70
CA GLU A 20 -8.04 17.80 -7.29
C GLU A 20 -8.05 16.56 -6.41
N THR A 21 -8.89 15.56 -6.73
CA THR A 21 -8.89 14.27 -6.02
C THR A 21 -7.67 13.41 -6.39
N ASP A 22 -7.08 13.66 -7.56
CA ASP A 22 -5.81 13.03 -7.99
C ASP A 22 -4.57 13.73 -7.41
N LYS A 23 -4.72 14.86 -6.73
CA LYS A 23 -3.63 15.46 -5.98
C LYS A 23 -3.16 14.45 -4.93
N LEU A 24 -1.86 14.21 -4.94
CA LEU A 24 -1.15 13.33 -4.03
C LEU A 24 -1.71 13.49 -2.61
N LYS A 25 -2.44 12.47 -2.15
CA LYS A 25 -2.87 12.41 -0.77
C LYS A 25 -1.61 12.33 0.09
N ASN A 26 -1.58 13.13 1.14
CA ASN A 26 -0.50 13.12 2.10
C ASN A 26 -0.91 12.22 3.27
N ILE A 27 0.04 11.49 3.85
CA ILE A 27 -0.22 10.65 5.02
C ILE A 27 -0.82 11.46 6.18
N ASN A 28 -0.54 12.74 6.26
CA ASN A 28 -1.10 13.61 7.32
C ASN A 28 -2.63 13.77 7.24
N GLU A 29 -3.25 13.43 6.11
CA GLU A 29 -4.71 13.42 5.95
C GLU A 29 -5.37 12.18 6.56
N PHE A 30 -4.59 11.18 6.94
CA PHE A 30 -5.09 9.93 7.54
C PHE A 30 -4.96 9.98 9.06
N GLU A 31 -6.00 9.54 9.76
CA GLU A 31 -5.97 9.43 11.23
C GLU A 31 -5.04 8.31 11.68
N ASP A 32 -5.17 7.14 11.07
CA ASP A 32 -4.33 5.99 11.36
C ASP A 32 -3.19 5.92 10.35
N LYS A 33 -1.98 6.12 10.84
CA LYS A 33 -0.75 6.17 10.05
C LYS A 33 0.08 4.90 10.20
N SER A 34 -0.47 3.85 10.80
CA SER A 34 0.23 2.61 11.06
C SER A 34 0.55 1.88 9.76
N LEU A 35 1.81 1.56 9.57
CA LEU A 35 2.32 0.84 8.40
C LEU A 35 3.12 -0.38 8.85
N LEU A 36 2.74 -1.54 8.35
CA LEU A 36 3.52 -2.77 8.52
C LEU A 36 4.35 -3.04 7.27
N ILE A 37 5.63 -3.25 7.42
CA ILE A 37 6.53 -3.68 6.35
C ILE A 37 6.99 -5.09 6.64
N VAL A 38 6.67 -6.03 5.75
CA VAL A 38 7.06 -7.43 5.84
C VAL A 38 8.00 -7.77 4.71
N ASP A 39 9.26 -8.03 5.02
CA ASP A 39 10.30 -8.38 4.06
C ASP A 39 11.44 -9.10 4.79
N ASP A 40 11.95 -10.19 4.24
CA ASP A 40 13.05 -10.94 4.81
C ASP A 40 14.44 -10.37 4.48
N ASP A 41 14.50 -9.42 3.54
CA ASP A 41 15.71 -8.64 3.26
C ASP A 41 15.86 -7.54 4.31
N ASN A 42 16.65 -7.78 5.34
CA ASN A 42 16.81 -6.87 6.47
C ASN A 42 17.31 -5.48 6.06
N PRO A 43 18.39 -5.35 5.25
CA PRO A 43 18.85 -4.01 4.84
C PRO A 43 17.80 -3.23 4.05
N PHE A 44 17.10 -3.88 3.13
CA PHE A 44 16.04 -3.25 2.35
C PHE A 44 14.88 -2.82 3.25
N ARG A 45 14.39 -3.74 4.09
CA ARG A 45 13.28 -3.47 5.02
C ARG A 45 13.57 -2.29 5.95
N GLU A 46 14.74 -2.28 6.57
CA GLU A 46 15.14 -1.22 7.51
C GLU A 46 15.29 0.13 6.82
N ARG A 47 15.85 0.15 5.62
CA ARG A 47 15.99 1.37 4.83
C ARG A 47 14.64 1.92 4.41
N LEU A 48 13.74 1.06 3.94
CA LEU A 48 12.39 1.45 3.58
C LEU A 48 11.63 1.96 4.80
N ALA A 49 11.75 1.28 5.94
CA ALA A 49 11.12 1.69 7.20
C ALA A 49 11.53 3.10 7.61
N ARG A 50 12.82 3.39 7.59
CA ARG A 50 13.33 4.73 7.93
C ARG A 50 12.81 5.81 6.98
N ALA A 51 12.77 5.50 5.69
CA ALA A 51 12.26 6.44 4.70
C ALA A 51 10.76 6.71 4.88
N MET A 52 9.99 5.68 5.18
CA MET A 52 8.54 5.84 5.41
C MET A 52 8.24 6.58 6.73
N GLU A 53 9.04 6.37 7.76
CA GLU A 53 8.95 7.13 9.01
C GLU A 53 9.16 8.63 8.77
N LYS A 54 10.14 8.99 7.94
CA LYS A 54 10.38 10.38 7.55
C LYS A 54 9.21 11.00 6.81
N LYS A 55 8.43 10.19 6.12
CA LYS A 55 7.22 10.63 5.42
C LYS A 55 6.02 10.81 6.35
N GLY A 56 6.11 10.32 7.59
CA GLY A 56 5.07 10.47 8.60
C GLY A 56 4.33 9.20 8.99
N PHE A 57 4.69 8.05 8.43
CA PHE A 57 4.10 6.77 8.83
C PHE A 57 4.65 6.30 10.19
N LYS A 58 3.81 5.59 10.92
CA LYS A 58 4.22 4.86 12.13
C LYS A 58 4.52 3.42 11.72
N VAL A 59 5.78 3.09 11.60
CA VAL A 59 6.23 1.85 10.97
C VAL A 59 6.47 0.74 11.98
N SER A 60 5.90 -0.44 11.71
CA SER A 60 6.26 -1.71 12.33
C SER A 60 6.91 -2.60 11.28
N GLN A 61 7.85 -3.44 11.68
CA GLN A 61 8.58 -4.30 10.78
C GLN A 61 8.40 -5.76 11.17
N ALA A 62 8.38 -6.64 10.16
CA ALA A 62 8.40 -8.08 10.34
C ALA A 62 9.29 -8.72 9.27
N GLU A 63 10.09 -9.69 9.68
CA GLU A 63 11.05 -10.35 8.79
C GLU A 63 10.46 -11.54 8.03
N GLY A 64 9.23 -11.93 8.36
CA GLY A 64 8.60 -13.08 7.75
C GLY A 64 7.11 -13.17 8.03
N VAL A 65 6.51 -14.27 7.58
CA VAL A 65 5.07 -14.54 7.72
C VAL A 65 4.66 -14.59 9.19
N LYS A 66 5.35 -15.37 10.00
CA LYS A 66 4.99 -15.56 11.41
C LYS A 66 4.95 -14.25 12.19
N LYS A 67 6.02 -13.47 12.09
CA LYS A 67 6.07 -12.16 12.75
C LYS A 67 5.07 -11.17 12.15
N GLY A 68 4.88 -11.22 10.83
CA GLY A 68 3.87 -10.42 10.18
C GLY A 68 2.47 -10.68 10.70
N LEU A 69 2.09 -11.94 10.83
CA LEU A 69 0.80 -12.34 11.39
C LEU A 69 0.65 -11.89 12.84
N ASP A 70 1.70 -11.99 13.65
CA ASP A 70 1.66 -11.53 15.04
C ASP A 70 1.42 -10.01 15.13
N VAL A 71 2.09 -9.23 14.28
CA VAL A 71 1.88 -7.78 14.24
C VAL A 71 0.45 -7.44 13.81
N VAL A 72 -0.07 -8.13 12.79
CA VAL A 72 -1.45 -7.92 12.31
C VAL A 72 -2.46 -8.15 13.43
N LYS A 73 -2.30 -9.24 14.19
CA LYS A 73 -3.20 -9.56 15.31
C LYS A 73 -3.19 -8.49 16.40
N ASN A 74 -2.02 -7.94 16.69
CA ASN A 74 -1.86 -7.01 17.80
C ASN A 74 -2.18 -5.57 17.42
N ASN A 75 -1.86 -5.13 16.20
CA ASN A 75 -1.88 -3.73 15.82
C ASN A 75 -2.87 -3.37 14.71
N LYS A 76 -3.38 -4.34 13.96
CA LYS A 76 -4.31 -4.11 12.83
C LYS A 76 -3.90 -2.92 11.95
N PRO A 77 -2.79 -3.03 11.21
CA PRO A 77 -2.22 -1.88 10.51
C PRO A 77 -3.17 -1.31 9.46
N ALA A 78 -3.19 0.01 9.32
CA ALA A 78 -3.97 0.70 8.28
C ALA A 78 -3.33 0.56 6.90
N PHE A 79 -2.01 0.42 6.86
CA PHE A 79 -1.23 0.26 5.64
C PHE A 79 -0.27 -0.90 5.79
N ALA A 80 0.02 -1.58 4.70
CA ALA A 80 1.03 -2.64 4.71
C ALA A 80 1.75 -2.74 3.37
N VAL A 81 3.03 -3.04 3.45
CA VAL A 81 3.87 -3.41 2.31
C VAL A 81 4.40 -4.81 2.60
N VAL A 82 4.08 -5.76 1.74
CA VAL A 82 4.36 -7.17 1.99
C VAL A 82 5.12 -7.76 0.81
N ASP A 83 6.31 -8.30 1.09
CA ASP A 83 7.04 -9.08 0.09
C ASP A 83 6.32 -10.41 -0.17
N LEU A 84 6.22 -10.77 -1.42
CA LEU A 84 5.58 -12.01 -1.83
C LEU A 84 6.32 -13.25 -1.34
N ARG A 85 7.63 -13.26 -1.50
CA ARG A 85 8.48 -14.40 -1.10
C ARG A 85 9.19 -14.08 0.20
N LEU A 86 8.83 -14.82 1.23
CA LEU A 86 9.44 -14.72 2.55
C LEU A 86 10.12 -16.05 2.88
N GLY A 87 11.16 -16.00 3.71
CA GLY A 87 11.93 -17.21 4.05
C GLY A 87 11.11 -18.30 4.69
N ASP A 88 10.03 -17.95 5.40
CA ASP A 88 9.15 -18.90 6.11
C ASP A 88 7.77 -19.07 5.45
N GLY A 89 7.58 -18.57 4.24
CA GLY A 89 6.31 -18.76 3.55
C GLY A 89 6.00 -17.73 2.50
N ASN A 90 4.71 -17.57 2.24
CA ASN A 90 4.20 -16.70 1.19
C ASN A 90 3.53 -15.47 1.80
N GLY A 91 3.88 -14.29 1.31
CA GLY A 91 3.31 -13.03 1.77
C GLY A 91 1.79 -12.92 1.59
N LEU A 92 1.19 -13.71 0.71
CA LEU A 92 -0.27 -13.75 0.55
C LEU A 92 -1.00 -14.13 1.82
N GLU A 93 -0.39 -14.96 2.68
CA GLU A 93 -0.96 -15.32 3.97
C GLU A 93 -1.11 -14.09 4.88
N VAL A 94 -0.11 -13.21 4.84
CA VAL A 94 -0.15 -11.96 5.61
C VAL A 94 -1.21 -11.01 5.05
N VAL A 95 -1.28 -10.87 3.72
CA VAL A 95 -2.30 -10.04 3.06
C VAL A 95 -3.70 -10.49 3.44
N LYS A 96 -3.94 -11.79 3.38
CA LYS A 96 -5.24 -12.37 3.73
C LYS A 96 -5.64 -12.05 5.17
N GLU A 97 -4.72 -12.19 6.11
CA GLU A 97 -4.99 -11.89 7.52
C GLU A 97 -5.23 -10.40 7.74
N ILE A 98 -4.49 -9.53 7.07
CA ILE A 98 -4.71 -8.09 7.12
C ILE A 98 -6.14 -7.77 6.66
N GLN A 99 -6.56 -8.30 5.53
CA GLN A 99 -7.90 -8.05 4.98
C GLN A 99 -9.01 -8.61 5.86
N ASN A 100 -8.78 -9.75 6.49
CA ASN A 100 -9.75 -10.32 7.44
C ASN A 100 -9.87 -9.49 8.72
N SER A 101 -8.76 -8.90 9.18
CA SER A 101 -8.73 -8.11 10.41
C SER A 101 -9.26 -6.69 10.20
N ASN A 102 -9.00 -6.10 9.04
CA ASN A 102 -9.40 -4.75 8.69
C ASN A 102 -9.52 -4.63 7.18
N SER A 103 -10.75 -4.73 6.67
CA SER A 103 -11.04 -4.66 5.24
C SER A 103 -10.69 -3.30 4.61
N ASN A 104 -10.47 -2.26 5.41
CA ASN A 104 -10.10 -0.93 4.93
C ASN A 104 -8.58 -0.74 4.83
N SER A 105 -7.79 -1.71 5.28
CA SER A 105 -6.34 -1.65 5.17
C SER A 105 -5.91 -1.58 3.70
N ARG A 106 -4.94 -0.73 3.44
CA ARG A 106 -4.37 -0.55 2.10
C ARG A 106 -3.06 -1.32 2.03
N VAL A 107 -3.03 -2.35 1.18
CA VAL A 107 -1.91 -3.28 1.10
C VAL A 107 -1.28 -3.22 -0.28
N VAL A 108 0.03 -3.05 -0.32
CA VAL A 108 0.84 -3.12 -1.53
C VAL A 108 1.76 -4.33 -1.44
N MET A 109 1.75 -5.17 -2.47
CA MET A 109 2.67 -6.30 -2.57
C MET A 109 3.95 -5.89 -3.27
N LEU A 110 5.08 -6.39 -2.78
CA LEU A 110 6.36 -6.32 -3.47
C LEU A 110 6.65 -7.65 -4.14
N THR A 111 7.04 -7.62 -5.41
CA THR A 111 7.30 -8.82 -6.18
C THR A 111 8.66 -8.72 -6.87
N GLY A 112 9.37 -9.85 -6.95
CA GLY A 112 10.49 -9.99 -7.85
C GLY A 112 10.03 -10.24 -9.29
N TYR A 113 10.98 -10.30 -10.21
CA TYR A 113 10.71 -10.56 -11.63
C TYR A 113 9.98 -11.90 -11.84
N GLY A 114 8.97 -11.89 -12.71
CA GLY A 114 8.31 -13.11 -13.18
C GLY A 114 7.12 -13.58 -12.34
N ASN A 115 6.68 -12.82 -11.33
CA ASN A 115 5.58 -13.21 -10.44
C ASN A 115 4.25 -12.49 -10.72
N ILE A 116 3.98 -12.14 -11.98
CA ILE A 116 2.73 -11.46 -12.37
C ILE A 116 1.48 -12.28 -11.99
N PRO A 117 1.40 -13.61 -12.22
CA PRO A 117 0.21 -14.37 -11.80
C PRO A 117 -0.06 -14.31 -10.31
N THR A 118 0.98 -14.30 -9.49
CA THR A 118 0.86 -14.24 -8.04
C THR A 118 0.46 -12.83 -7.58
N ALA A 119 0.95 -11.79 -8.26
CA ALA A 119 0.52 -10.42 -8.02
C ALA A 119 -0.98 -10.24 -8.31
N VAL A 120 -1.48 -10.84 -9.41
CA VAL A 120 -2.91 -10.84 -9.73
C VAL A 120 -3.70 -11.55 -8.63
N ALA A 121 -3.22 -12.68 -8.11
CA ALA A 121 -3.86 -13.39 -7.00
C ALA A 121 -3.91 -12.53 -5.74
N ALA A 122 -2.85 -11.75 -5.45
CA ALA A 122 -2.81 -10.83 -4.32
C ALA A 122 -3.89 -9.74 -4.43
N ILE A 123 -4.07 -9.18 -5.61
CA ILE A 123 -5.12 -8.17 -5.86
C ILE A 123 -6.51 -8.78 -5.64
N LYS A 124 -6.73 -10.00 -6.08
CA LYS A 124 -7.99 -10.72 -5.84
C LYS A 124 -8.25 -10.98 -4.37
N GLN A 125 -7.20 -11.05 -3.54
CA GLN A 125 -7.31 -11.22 -2.09
C GLN A 125 -7.39 -9.90 -1.34
N GLY A 126 -7.41 -8.76 -2.02
CA GLY A 126 -7.63 -7.45 -1.44
C GLY A 126 -6.43 -6.52 -1.41
N ALA A 127 -5.29 -6.89 -1.99
CA ALA A 127 -4.20 -5.93 -2.19
C ALA A 127 -4.65 -4.86 -3.17
N ILE A 128 -4.30 -3.60 -2.90
CA ILE A 128 -4.69 -2.49 -3.76
C ILE A 128 -3.78 -2.34 -4.98
N ASP A 129 -2.54 -2.81 -4.86
CA ASP A 129 -1.56 -2.72 -5.93
C ASP A 129 -0.38 -3.65 -5.67
N TYR A 130 0.48 -3.77 -6.67
CA TYR A 130 1.77 -4.44 -6.53
C TYR A 130 2.87 -3.62 -7.19
N LEU A 131 4.09 -3.74 -6.68
CA LEU A 131 5.27 -3.09 -7.23
C LEU A 131 6.35 -4.12 -7.46
N ALA A 132 7.04 -4.01 -8.59
CA ALA A 132 8.23 -4.82 -8.85
C ALA A 132 9.42 -4.27 -8.07
N LYS A 133 10.21 -5.15 -7.49
CA LYS A 133 11.50 -4.78 -6.90
C LYS A 133 12.53 -4.53 -8.01
N PRO A 134 13.40 -3.54 -7.88
CA PRO A 134 13.53 -2.61 -6.76
C PRO A 134 12.46 -1.51 -6.77
N ALA A 135 11.90 -1.20 -5.62
CA ALA A 135 10.95 -0.10 -5.43
C ALA A 135 11.51 0.84 -4.36
N ASP A 136 11.41 2.14 -4.60
CA ASP A 136 11.83 3.14 -3.62
C ASP A 136 10.65 3.60 -2.75
N ALA A 137 10.97 4.38 -1.72
CA ALA A 137 9.96 4.85 -0.78
C ALA A 137 8.91 5.76 -1.43
N ASP A 138 9.27 6.52 -2.45
CA ASP A 138 8.34 7.38 -3.17
C ASP A 138 7.33 6.56 -3.97
N ASP A 139 7.79 5.48 -4.63
CA ASP A 139 6.92 4.55 -5.35
C ASP A 139 5.95 3.86 -4.38
N VAL A 140 6.43 3.45 -3.23
CA VAL A 140 5.63 2.78 -2.20
C VAL A 140 4.57 3.73 -1.65
N GLU A 141 4.94 4.95 -1.29
CA GLU A 141 4.02 5.97 -0.80
C GLU A 141 2.91 6.25 -1.82
N LYS A 142 3.29 6.43 -3.07
CA LYS A 142 2.35 6.71 -4.16
C LYS A 142 1.36 5.55 -4.34
N ALA A 143 1.81 4.32 -4.23
CA ALA A 143 0.95 3.15 -4.36
C ALA A 143 0.02 2.98 -3.15
N LEU A 144 0.48 3.31 -1.93
CA LEU A 144 -0.32 3.21 -0.71
C LEU A 144 -1.40 4.28 -0.61
N LEU A 145 -1.13 5.48 -1.05
CA LEU A 145 -2.02 6.62 -0.92
C LEU A 145 -2.77 6.92 -2.20
#